data_2d63950c621a178bea2f6541197bf106
#
_entry.id   2d63950c621a178bea2f6541197bf106
#
_cell.length_a   1.000
_cell.length_b   1.000
_cell.length_c   1.000
_cell.angle_alpha   90.00
_cell.angle_beta   90.00
_cell.angle_gamma   90.00
#
_symmetry.space_group_name_H-M   'P 1'
#
loop_
_entity.id
_entity.type
_entity.pdbx_description
1 polymer ?
#
loop_
_entity_poly.entity_id
_entity_poly.type
_entity_poly.pdbx_seq_one_letter_code
_entity_poly.pdbx_strand_id
1 'polypeptide(L)'
;MVLVACSQQTAGAPAGPDTDKIVLTGDQKADWAQIIALENQAKALVDPSGCSSAFDCRTAPVGSRACGGPRYYLIYCARTTDSVALFRKLNAVAAAEREFNSKYQLVSTCEFRMPPKLGLSGASCQATTPGQ
;
A
#
# COMPACT_ATOMS: atom_id res chain seq x y z
N MET A 1 50.25 13.39 -9.23
CA MET A 1 49.33 13.54 -8.12
C MET A 1 47.94 13.21 -8.60
N VAL A 2 47.44 12.05 -8.26
CA VAL A 2 46.11 11.61 -8.71
C VAL A 2 45.14 11.85 -7.58
N LEU A 3 44.26 12.78 -7.78
CA LEU A 3 43.13 12.96 -6.91
C LEU A 3 42.07 11.92 -7.27
N VAL A 4 42.02 10.87 -6.49
CA VAL A 4 40.89 9.95 -6.58
C VAL A 4 39.73 10.63 -5.96
N ALA A 5 38.88 11.18 -6.77
CA ALA A 5 37.57 11.59 -6.31
C ALA A 5 36.80 10.30 -6.01
N CYS A 6 36.69 9.96 -4.74
CA CYS A 6 35.73 8.94 -4.30
C CYS A 6 34.34 9.51 -4.56
N SER A 7 33.74 9.13 -5.67
CA SER A 7 32.35 9.39 -5.84
C SER A 7 31.64 8.51 -4.81
N GLN A 8 31.12 9.13 -3.81
CA GLN A 8 30.29 8.49 -2.82
C GLN A 8 28.97 8.18 -3.50
N GLN A 9 28.94 7.03 -4.12
CA GLN A 9 27.68 6.48 -4.56
C GLN A 9 27.03 5.86 -3.32
N THR A 10 26.13 6.57 -2.73
CA THR A 10 25.24 5.97 -1.75
C THR A 10 24.21 5.14 -2.50
N ALA A 11 24.67 4.06 -3.11
CA ALA A 11 23.77 3.10 -3.71
C ALA A 11 22.92 2.51 -2.61
N GLY A 12 21.62 2.62 -2.71
CA GLY A 12 20.70 2.03 -1.75
C GLY A 12 20.35 2.92 -0.58
N ALA A 13 20.54 4.23 -0.70
CA ALA A 13 19.90 5.12 0.22
C ALA A 13 18.41 4.80 0.17
N PRO A 14 17.79 4.35 1.30
CA PRO A 14 16.37 4.08 1.29
C PRO A 14 15.65 5.33 0.83
N ALA A 15 14.74 5.17 -0.10
CA ALA A 15 13.84 6.23 -0.46
C ALA A 15 13.26 6.78 0.83
N GLY A 16 13.57 8.01 1.15
CA GLY A 16 13.00 8.63 2.33
C GLY A 16 11.49 8.65 2.20
N PRO A 17 10.76 8.83 3.33
CA PRO A 17 9.30 8.89 3.29
C PRO A 17 8.78 9.96 2.34
N ASP A 18 9.58 10.94 1.98
CA ASP A 18 9.17 12.04 1.13
C ASP A 18 9.06 11.67 -0.35
N THR A 19 9.70 10.57 -0.79
CA THR A 19 9.63 10.15 -2.19
C THR A 19 8.26 9.64 -2.59
N ASP A 20 7.49 9.18 -1.62
CA ASP A 20 6.12 8.69 -1.87
C ASP A 20 5.08 9.74 -1.55
N LYS A 21 5.50 10.91 -1.09
CA LYS A 21 4.57 11.97 -0.72
C LYS A 21 3.95 12.57 -1.98
N ILE A 22 2.61 12.56 -2.02
CA ILE A 22 1.85 13.16 -3.10
C ILE A 22 1.49 14.58 -2.73
N VAL A 23 1.76 15.52 -3.64
CA VAL A 23 1.35 16.91 -3.50
C VAL A 23 0.17 17.14 -4.42
N LEU A 24 -0.97 17.53 -3.83
CA LEU A 24 -2.19 17.76 -4.58
C LEU A 24 -2.08 19.07 -5.36
N THR A 25 -2.57 19.04 -6.61
CA THR A 25 -2.43 20.16 -7.55
C THR A 25 -3.65 21.08 -7.61
N GLY A 26 -4.81 20.59 -7.17
CA GLY A 26 -6.07 21.29 -7.32
C GLY A 26 -6.90 20.75 -8.49
N ASP A 27 -6.33 19.91 -9.32
CA ASP A 27 -7.05 19.16 -10.34
C ASP A 27 -7.43 17.81 -9.76
N GLN A 28 -8.73 17.61 -9.50
CA GLN A 28 -9.20 16.42 -8.81
C GLN A 28 -8.84 15.14 -9.56
N LYS A 29 -9.00 15.13 -10.88
CA LYS A 29 -8.71 13.96 -11.69
C LYS A 29 -7.23 13.64 -11.71
N ALA A 30 -6.38 14.66 -11.86
CA ALA A 30 -4.94 14.48 -11.86
C ALA A 30 -4.44 14.02 -10.49
N ASP A 31 -5.00 14.57 -9.43
CA ASP A 31 -4.61 14.20 -8.07
C ASP A 31 -5.00 12.76 -7.77
N TRP A 32 -6.17 12.33 -8.17
CA TRP A 32 -6.59 10.94 -8.00
C TRP A 32 -5.70 10.00 -8.80
N ALA A 33 -5.30 10.38 -10.00
CA ALA A 33 -4.39 9.58 -10.81
C ALA A 33 -3.05 9.36 -10.13
N GLN A 34 -2.53 10.36 -9.41
CA GLN A 34 -1.30 10.20 -8.64
C GLN A 34 -1.47 9.19 -7.50
N ILE A 35 -2.60 9.25 -6.81
CA ILE A 35 -2.90 8.31 -5.73
C ILE A 35 -2.97 6.89 -6.27
N ILE A 36 -3.67 6.68 -7.38
CA ILE A 36 -3.80 5.36 -7.99
C ILE A 36 -2.45 4.86 -8.49
N ALA A 37 -1.60 5.73 -9.02
CA ALA A 37 -0.26 5.31 -9.46
C ALA A 37 0.57 4.79 -8.29
N LEU A 38 0.52 5.46 -7.14
CA LEU A 38 1.21 5.01 -5.93
C LEU A 38 0.60 3.72 -5.39
N GLU A 39 -0.71 3.61 -5.42
CA GLU A 39 -1.41 2.38 -5.03
C GLU A 39 -0.97 1.19 -5.90
N ASN A 40 -0.84 1.39 -7.20
CA ASN A 40 -0.37 0.35 -8.11
C ASN A 40 1.07 -0.06 -7.81
N GLN A 41 1.91 0.87 -7.38
CA GLN A 41 3.27 0.54 -6.92
C GLN A 41 3.23 -0.34 -5.67
N ALA A 42 2.32 -0.05 -4.75
CA ALA A 42 2.15 -0.89 -3.56
C ALA A 42 1.67 -2.29 -3.94
N LYS A 43 0.69 -2.37 -4.84
CA LYS A 43 0.18 -3.67 -5.32
C LYS A 43 1.25 -4.52 -5.98
N ALA A 44 2.19 -3.88 -6.66
CA ALA A 44 3.29 -4.60 -7.31
C ALA A 44 4.25 -5.27 -6.33
N LEU A 45 4.26 -4.84 -5.07
CA LEU A 45 5.08 -5.44 -4.02
C LEU A 45 4.43 -6.67 -3.38
N VAL A 46 3.14 -6.88 -3.59
CA VAL A 46 2.38 -7.94 -2.95
C VAL A 46 2.67 -9.28 -3.62
N ASP A 47 3.04 -10.26 -2.82
CA ASP A 47 3.15 -11.64 -3.26
C ASP A 47 2.30 -12.50 -2.32
N PRO A 48 1.17 -13.04 -2.78
CA PRO A 48 0.35 -13.91 -1.95
C PRO A 48 0.84 -15.34 -1.92
N SER A 49 1.83 -15.70 -2.74
CA SER A 49 2.33 -17.07 -2.87
C SER A 49 3.58 -17.31 -2.03
N GLY A 50 3.93 -18.57 -1.88
CA GLY A 50 5.14 -18.96 -1.16
C GLY A 50 4.95 -19.18 0.34
N CYS A 51 3.73 -19.18 0.81
CA CYS A 51 3.41 -19.48 2.20
C CYS A 51 3.14 -20.97 2.39
N SER A 52 3.65 -21.52 3.49
CA SER A 52 3.36 -22.90 3.90
C SER A 52 2.41 -22.96 5.10
N SER A 53 2.10 -21.82 5.68
CA SER A 53 1.19 -21.74 6.83
C SER A 53 0.26 -20.55 6.67
N ALA A 54 -1.00 -20.74 7.00
CA ALA A 54 -1.98 -19.66 7.01
C ALA A 54 -1.62 -18.55 8.00
N PHE A 55 -0.80 -18.87 9.00
CA PHE A 55 -0.33 -17.86 9.96
C PHE A 55 0.59 -16.81 9.33
N ASP A 56 1.19 -17.12 8.19
CA ASP A 56 2.03 -16.18 7.46
C ASP A 56 1.24 -15.35 6.45
N CYS A 57 -0.04 -15.62 6.30
CA CYS A 57 -0.91 -14.81 5.46
C CYS A 57 -1.36 -13.57 6.22
N ARG A 58 -1.29 -12.42 5.57
CA ARG A 58 -1.60 -11.12 6.16
C ARG A 58 -2.48 -10.30 5.25
N THR A 59 -3.16 -9.33 5.84
CA THR A 59 -3.88 -8.31 5.08
C THR A 59 -3.21 -6.96 5.26
N ALA A 60 -3.33 -6.12 4.25
CA ALA A 60 -2.85 -4.74 4.30
C ALA A 60 -3.98 -3.81 3.83
N PRO A 61 -4.34 -2.81 4.64
CA PRO A 61 -5.41 -1.89 4.27
C PRO A 61 -4.95 -0.93 3.17
N VAL A 62 -5.85 -0.62 2.25
CA VAL A 62 -5.57 0.27 1.13
C VAL A 62 -6.51 1.46 1.16
N GLY A 63 -5.92 2.65 1.16
CA GLY A 63 -6.66 3.88 1.05
C GLY A 63 -7.27 4.37 2.34
N SER A 64 -8.06 5.42 2.22
CA SER A 64 -8.76 6.01 3.35
C SER A 64 -10.08 6.60 2.85
N ARG A 65 -11.19 6.02 3.27
CA ARG A 65 -12.52 6.52 2.89
C ARG A 65 -12.83 7.80 3.64
N ALA A 66 -13.67 8.64 3.06
CA ALA A 66 -14.04 9.91 3.68
C ALA A 66 -14.66 9.72 5.07
N CYS A 67 -15.43 8.66 5.27
CA CYS A 67 -16.03 8.34 6.57
C CYS A 67 -15.08 7.57 7.50
N GLY A 68 -13.89 7.22 7.03
CA GLY A 68 -12.89 6.47 7.79
C GLY A 68 -12.74 5.04 7.30
N GLY A 69 -11.62 4.43 7.65
CA GLY A 69 -11.28 3.08 7.26
C GLY A 69 -10.77 2.96 5.84
N PRO A 70 -10.24 1.78 5.49
CA PRO A 70 -9.69 1.56 4.15
C PRO A 70 -10.80 1.32 3.13
N ARG A 71 -10.43 1.45 1.85
CA ARG A 71 -11.33 1.10 0.75
C ARG A 71 -11.42 -0.41 0.56
N TYR A 72 -10.30 -1.12 0.75
CA TYR A 72 -10.22 -2.57 0.65
C TYR A 72 -8.92 -3.07 1.28
N TYR A 73 -8.70 -4.37 1.23
CA TYR A 73 -7.50 -5.00 1.78
C TYR A 73 -6.77 -5.80 0.69
N LEU A 74 -5.44 -5.72 0.71
CA LEU A 74 -4.59 -6.62 -0.06
C LEU A 74 -4.25 -7.83 0.80
N ILE A 75 -4.05 -8.97 0.16
CA ILE A 75 -3.66 -10.22 0.82
C ILE A 75 -2.25 -10.56 0.37
N TYR A 76 -1.36 -10.82 1.32
CA TYR A 76 0.02 -11.13 0.98
C TYR A 76 0.59 -12.20 1.91
N CYS A 77 1.65 -12.86 1.43
CA CYS A 77 2.43 -13.79 2.25
C CYS A 77 3.56 -13.00 2.91
N ALA A 78 3.62 -13.05 4.23
CA ALA A 78 4.63 -12.31 4.98
C ALA A 78 6.05 -12.80 4.70
N ARG A 79 6.20 -14.04 4.25
CA ARG A 79 7.51 -14.63 3.98
C ARG A 79 8.10 -14.19 2.64
N THR A 80 7.27 -13.77 1.71
CA THR A 80 7.67 -13.46 0.34
C THR A 80 7.44 -12.01 -0.05
N THR A 81 6.80 -11.24 0.79
CA THR A 81 6.51 -9.83 0.57
C THR A 81 7.36 -8.96 1.48
N ASP A 82 7.98 -7.92 0.92
CA ASP A 82 8.63 -6.88 1.72
C ASP A 82 7.55 -6.02 2.36
N SER A 83 7.13 -6.39 3.56
CA SER A 83 6.04 -5.72 4.25
C SER A 83 6.39 -4.29 4.66
N VAL A 84 7.66 -4.01 4.94
CA VAL A 84 8.08 -2.65 5.30
C VAL A 84 7.90 -1.72 4.12
N ALA A 85 8.37 -2.13 2.94
CA ALA A 85 8.19 -1.34 1.72
C ALA A 85 6.71 -1.21 1.35
N LEU A 86 5.94 -2.29 1.48
CA LEU A 86 4.51 -2.29 1.20
C LEU A 86 3.78 -1.27 2.07
N PHE A 87 3.97 -1.34 3.38
CA PHE A 87 3.26 -0.45 4.30
C PHE A 87 3.71 1.00 4.18
N ARG A 88 4.96 1.24 3.80
CA ARG A 88 5.41 2.61 3.53
C ARG A 88 4.59 3.23 2.40
N LYS A 89 4.42 2.50 1.32
CA LYS A 89 3.62 2.99 0.19
C LYS A 89 2.13 3.11 0.54
N LEU A 90 1.60 2.12 1.25
CA LEU A 90 0.18 2.15 1.63
C LEU A 90 -0.13 3.28 2.63
N ASN A 91 0.81 3.58 3.53
CA ASN A 91 0.65 4.71 4.43
C ASN A 91 0.63 6.04 3.66
N ALA A 92 1.47 6.16 2.63
CA ALA A 92 1.48 7.33 1.77
C ALA A 92 0.19 7.46 0.96
N VAL A 93 -0.33 6.34 0.46
CA VAL A 93 -1.64 6.32 -0.23
C VAL A 93 -2.74 6.80 0.72
N ALA A 94 -2.79 6.27 1.93
CA ALA A 94 -3.83 6.64 2.89
C ALA A 94 -3.74 8.12 3.27
N ALA A 95 -2.53 8.64 3.48
CA ALA A 95 -2.31 10.04 3.81
C ALA A 95 -2.77 10.96 2.67
N ALA A 96 -2.41 10.61 1.43
CA ALA A 96 -2.80 11.39 0.27
C ALA A 96 -4.31 11.35 0.05
N GLU A 97 -4.93 10.21 0.28
CA GLU A 97 -6.38 10.07 0.12
C GLU A 97 -7.14 10.87 1.18
N ARG A 98 -6.63 10.92 2.42
CA ARG A 98 -7.23 11.78 3.45
C ARG A 98 -7.21 13.25 3.04
N GLU A 99 -6.08 13.72 2.52
CA GLU A 99 -5.98 15.09 2.01
C GLU A 99 -6.90 15.32 0.82
N PHE A 100 -6.96 14.36 -0.08
CA PHE A 100 -7.83 14.41 -1.26
C PHE A 100 -9.30 14.51 -0.85
N ASN A 101 -9.74 13.67 0.08
CA ASN A 101 -11.12 13.68 0.55
C ASN A 101 -11.47 15.02 1.20
N SER A 102 -10.55 15.59 1.96
CA SER A 102 -10.74 16.89 2.60
C SER A 102 -10.78 18.02 1.59
N LYS A 103 -9.82 18.03 0.68
CA LYS A 103 -9.70 19.09 -0.32
C LYS A 103 -10.90 19.18 -1.24
N TYR A 104 -11.41 18.03 -1.67
CA TYR A 104 -12.53 17.97 -2.61
C TYR A 104 -13.86 17.68 -1.93
N GLN A 105 -13.88 17.74 -0.59
CA GLN A 105 -15.09 17.59 0.23
C GLN A 105 -15.89 16.34 -0.15
N LEU A 106 -15.19 15.23 -0.30
CA LEU A 106 -15.83 13.96 -0.64
C LEU A 106 -16.54 13.38 0.57
N VAL A 107 -17.62 12.69 0.30
CA VAL A 107 -18.37 11.93 1.29
C VAL A 107 -18.40 10.48 0.87
N SER A 108 -18.50 9.59 1.86
CA SER A 108 -18.64 8.16 1.60
C SER A 108 -19.64 7.58 2.58
N THR A 109 -20.09 6.35 2.28
CA THR A 109 -20.87 5.59 3.24
C THR A 109 -20.00 5.25 4.44
N CYS A 110 -20.61 5.15 5.61
CA CYS A 110 -19.89 4.84 6.86
C CYS A 110 -19.92 3.35 7.16
N GLU A 111 -19.92 2.51 6.13
CA GLU A 111 -19.81 1.08 6.29
C GLU A 111 -18.45 0.70 6.85
N PHE A 112 -18.45 -0.16 7.84
CA PHE A 112 -17.21 -0.66 8.41
C PHE A 112 -16.74 -1.88 7.62
N ARG A 113 -15.58 -1.78 6.99
CA ARG A 113 -15.00 -2.87 6.21
C ARG A 113 -14.01 -3.63 7.06
N MET A 114 -14.34 -4.87 7.36
CA MET A 114 -13.47 -5.76 8.12
C MET A 114 -12.46 -6.44 7.20
N PRO A 115 -11.24 -6.70 7.71
CA PRO A 115 -10.32 -7.53 6.95
C PRO A 115 -10.90 -8.94 6.77
N PRO A 116 -10.64 -9.58 5.61
CA PRO A 116 -11.13 -10.94 5.38
C PRO A 116 -10.39 -11.94 6.26
N LYS A 117 -11.02 -13.06 6.54
CA LYS A 117 -10.35 -14.21 7.10
C LYS A 117 -9.49 -14.85 6.01
N LEU A 118 -8.31 -15.32 6.38
CA LEU A 118 -7.33 -15.83 5.44
C LEU A 118 -7.11 -17.31 5.59
N GLY A 119 -6.80 -17.96 4.47
CA GLY A 119 -6.42 -19.34 4.40
C GLY A 119 -5.46 -19.58 3.25
N LEU A 120 -5.00 -20.81 3.11
CA LEU A 120 -4.14 -21.22 2.01
C LEU A 120 -4.93 -22.02 0.99
N SER A 121 -4.63 -21.76 -0.29
CA SER A 121 -4.96 -22.64 -1.39
C SER A 121 -3.64 -23.02 -2.05
N GLY A 122 -3.19 -24.25 -1.80
CA GLY A 122 -1.81 -24.62 -2.12
C GLY A 122 -0.85 -23.78 -1.29
N ALA A 123 0.06 -23.07 -1.95
CA ALA A 123 1.00 -22.16 -1.29
C ALA A 123 0.56 -20.69 -1.39
N SER A 124 -0.68 -20.44 -1.80
CA SER A 124 -1.17 -19.08 -2.02
C SER A 124 -2.15 -18.65 -0.93
N CYS A 125 -1.94 -17.47 -0.39
CA CYS A 125 -2.84 -16.87 0.58
C CYS A 125 -4.08 -16.32 -0.14
N GLN A 126 -5.24 -16.59 0.43
CA GLN A 126 -6.50 -16.11 -0.12
C GLN A 126 -7.52 -15.85 0.97
N ALA A 127 -8.53 -15.11 0.64
CA ALA A 127 -9.66 -14.92 1.53
C ALA A 127 -10.46 -16.22 1.60
N THR A 128 -10.82 -16.63 2.82
CA THR A 128 -11.79 -17.69 2.99
C THR A 128 -13.18 -17.07 2.87
N THR A 129 -14.07 -17.77 2.19
CA THR A 129 -15.42 -17.27 1.98
C THR A 129 -16.28 -17.71 3.15
N PRO A 130 -16.65 -16.80 4.06
CA PRO A 130 -17.48 -17.19 5.19
C PRO A 130 -18.89 -17.59 4.72
N GLY A 131 -19.46 -18.59 5.34
CA GLY A 131 -20.81 -19.01 5.05
C GLY A 131 -20.97 -19.84 3.80
N GLN A 132 -19.90 -20.31 3.25
CA GLN A 132 -19.90 -21.17 2.08
C GLN A 132 -19.93 -22.63 2.51
#